data_b0308d4daeee1e8dff6136710d8371ac
#
_entry.id   b0308d4daeee1e8dff6136710d8371ac
#
_cell.length_a   1.000
_cell.length_b   1.000
_cell.length_c   1.000
_cell.angle_alpha   90.00
_cell.angle_beta   90.00
_cell.angle_gamma   90.00
#
_symmetry.space_group_name_H-M   'P 1'
#
loop_
_entity.id
_entity.type
_entity.pdbx_description
1 polymer ?
#
loop_
_entity_poly.entity_id
_entity_poly.type
_entity_poly.pdbx_seq_one_letter_code
_entity_poly.pdbx_strand_id
1 'polypeptide(L)'
;MSETPSVSERAILDTSVIIAADVAPIPGVLAISAITVAELQFGVLVAKSADVRAERLRRLSLLQQHFDALPVDEAVAISYGRLAAAVVATGRQPRRRVMDLLIAATAHAHGARLYTRNPDDFAGLENLIEICAV
;
A
#
# COMPACT_ATOMS: atom_id res chain seq x y z
N MET A 1 -17.93 -10.08 -24.21
CA MET A 1 -17.15 -9.06 -23.52
C MET A 1 -16.98 -9.44 -22.06
N SER A 2 -15.76 -9.43 -21.58
CA SER A 2 -15.50 -9.84 -20.21
C SER A 2 -15.83 -8.72 -19.23
N GLU A 3 -16.54 -9.07 -18.17
CA GLU A 3 -16.80 -8.14 -17.06
C GLU A 3 -15.72 -8.21 -15.99
N THR A 4 -14.80 -9.18 -16.09
CA THR A 4 -13.71 -9.33 -15.12
C THR A 4 -12.66 -8.26 -15.36
N PRO A 5 -12.29 -7.48 -14.31
CA PRO A 5 -11.22 -6.51 -14.45
C PRO A 5 -9.91 -7.19 -14.85
N SER A 6 -9.15 -6.55 -15.75
CA SER A 6 -7.82 -7.04 -16.08
C SER A 6 -6.88 -6.82 -14.90
N VAL A 7 -5.76 -7.54 -14.88
CA VAL A 7 -4.72 -7.36 -13.87
C VAL A 7 -4.27 -5.90 -13.83
N SER A 8 -4.16 -5.24 -15.01
CA SER A 8 -3.74 -3.83 -15.08
C SER A 8 -4.75 -2.86 -14.46
N GLU A 9 -5.99 -3.29 -14.22
CA GLU A 9 -6.99 -2.44 -13.58
C GLU A 9 -6.98 -2.54 -12.06
N ARG A 10 -6.28 -3.52 -11.49
CA ARG A 10 -6.14 -3.68 -10.05
C ARG A 10 -5.10 -2.71 -9.52
N ALA A 11 -5.39 -2.10 -8.40
CA ALA A 11 -4.50 -1.12 -7.79
C ALA A 11 -4.49 -1.26 -6.28
N ILE A 12 -3.30 -1.16 -5.69
CA ILE A 12 -3.11 -1.03 -4.26
C ILE A 12 -2.72 0.41 -3.98
N LEU A 13 -3.35 1.00 -2.97
CA LEU A 13 -3.04 2.36 -2.54
C LEU A 13 -2.06 2.30 -1.37
N ASP A 14 -0.90 2.94 -1.53
CA ASP A 14 0.05 3.12 -0.43
C ASP A 14 -0.60 4.02 0.64
N THR A 15 -0.18 3.87 1.88
CA THR A 15 -0.69 4.66 3.00
C THR A 15 -0.57 6.16 2.74
N SER A 16 0.50 6.59 2.06
CA SER A 16 0.69 8.00 1.71
C SER A 16 -0.45 8.58 0.87
N VAL A 17 -1.07 7.77 0.03
CA VAL A 17 -2.22 8.18 -0.81
C VAL A 17 -3.46 8.34 0.05
N ILE A 18 -3.64 7.43 1.00
CA ILE A 18 -4.82 7.42 1.88
C ILE A 18 -4.86 8.65 2.78
N ILE A 19 -3.71 9.06 3.32
CA ILE A 19 -3.65 10.22 4.22
C ILE A 19 -3.62 11.55 3.49
N ALA A 20 -3.36 11.55 2.18
CA ALA A 20 -3.35 12.78 1.38
C ALA A 20 -4.76 13.27 1.12
N ALA A 21 -4.98 14.58 1.24
CA ALA A 21 -6.30 15.18 1.04
C ALA A 21 -6.53 15.64 -0.40
N ASP A 22 -5.48 15.70 -1.20
CA ASP A 22 -5.48 16.37 -2.51
C ASP A 22 -5.34 15.41 -3.70
N VAL A 23 -5.53 14.11 -3.47
CA VAL A 23 -5.42 13.12 -4.54
C VAL A 23 -6.72 13.08 -5.35
N ALA A 24 -6.59 13.20 -6.67
CA ALA A 24 -7.72 13.05 -7.59
C ALA A 24 -8.20 11.58 -7.57
N PRO A 25 -9.46 11.32 -7.94
CA PRO A 25 -9.97 9.96 -8.01
C PRO A 25 -9.07 9.06 -8.87
N ILE A 26 -8.79 7.86 -8.38
CA ILE A 26 -7.93 6.88 -9.04
C ILE A 26 -8.83 5.83 -9.69
N PRO A 27 -8.63 5.55 -11.00
CA PRO A 27 -9.44 4.55 -11.68
C PRO A 27 -9.02 3.13 -11.32
N GLY A 28 -9.94 2.18 -11.50
CA GLY A 28 -9.66 0.77 -11.37
C GLY A 28 -10.31 0.14 -10.14
N VAL A 29 -9.94 -1.09 -9.89
CA VAL A 29 -10.37 -1.86 -8.72
C VAL A 29 -9.35 -1.63 -7.62
N LEU A 30 -9.73 -0.87 -6.61
CA LEU A 30 -8.82 -0.39 -5.58
C LEU A 30 -8.91 -1.24 -4.31
N ALA A 31 -7.77 -1.49 -3.69
CA ALA A 31 -7.68 -2.15 -2.40
C ALA A 31 -6.51 -1.56 -1.61
N ILE A 32 -6.43 -1.92 -0.35
CA ILE A 32 -5.32 -1.54 0.53
C ILE A 32 -4.70 -2.79 1.15
N SER A 33 -3.45 -2.68 1.58
CA SER A 33 -2.81 -3.74 2.35
C SER A 33 -3.26 -3.69 3.81
N ALA A 34 -3.33 -4.85 4.46
CA ALA A 34 -3.51 -4.91 5.92
C ALA A 34 -2.44 -4.11 6.65
N ILE A 35 -1.26 -3.94 6.06
CA ILE A 35 -0.19 -3.10 6.61
C ILE A 35 -0.64 -1.64 6.70
N THR A 36 -1.36 -1.15 5.71
CA THR A 36 -1.91 0.22 5.77
C THR A 36 -2.87 0.37 6.96
N VAL A 37 -3.72 -0.62 7.20
CA VAL A 37 -4.60 -0.61 8.39
C VAL A 37 -3.77 -0.56 9.66
N ALA A 38 -2.69 -1.35 9.74
CA ALA A 38 -1.80 -1.37 10.90
C ALA A 38 -1.17 0.01 11.15
N GLU A 39 -0.68 0.65 10.09
CA GLU A 39 -0.07 1.98 10.19
C GLU A 39 -1.09 3.04 10.63
N LEU A 40 -2.29 3.00 10.09
CA LEU A 40 -3.34 3.95 10.45
C LEU A 40 -3.84 3.72 11.88
N GLN A 41 -3.96 2.47 12.32
CA GLN A 41 -4.34 2.14 13.69
C GLN A 41 -3.29 2.65 14.68
N PHE A 42 -2.01 2.45 14.36
CA PHE A 42 -0.92 3.02 15.15
C PHE A 42 -1.05 4.54 15.25
N GLY A 43 -1.32 5.21 14.11
CA GLY A 43 -1.51 6.66 14.09
C GLY A 43 -2.66 7.15 14.97
N VAL A 44 -3.75 6.36 15.06
CA VAL A 44 -4.88 6.66 15.98
C VAL A 44 -4.38 6.63 17.42
N LEU A 45 -3.66 5.56 17.79
CA LEU A 45 -3.29 5.31 19.19
C LEU A 45 -2.21 6.26 19.70
N VAL A 46 -1.36 6.80 18.84
CA VAL A 46 -0.31 7.75 19.24
C VAL A 46 -0.72 9.21 19.08
N ALA A 47 -1.95 9.48 18.69
CA ALA A 47 -2.43 10.85 18.55
C ALA A 47 -2.34 11.58 19.88
N LYS A 48 -1.85 12.82 19.85
CA LYS A 48 -1.53 13.59 21.06
C LYS A 48 -2.75 14.23 21.72
N SER A 49 -3.88 14.32 21.03
CA SER A 49 -5.10 14.87 21.57
C SER A 49 -6.27 13.96 21.29
N ALA A 50 -7.32 14.08 22.13
CA ALA A 50 -8.56 13.31 21.96
C ALA A 50 -9.25 13.67 20.64
N ASP A 51 -9.22 14.95 20.24
CA ASP A 51 -9.85 15.40 19.00
C ASP A 51 -9.15 14.82 17.78
N VAL A 52 -7.83 14.82 17.74
CA VAL A 52 -7.05 14.24 16.65
C VAL A 52 -7.26 12.72 16.59
N ARG A 53 -7.28 12.08 17.75
CA ARG A 53 -7.54 10.63 17.81
C ARG A 53 -8.91 10.29 17.24
N ALA A 54 -9.94 11.01 17.65
CA ALA A 54 -11.30 10.79 17.18
C ALA A 54 -11.41 10.97 15.66
N GLU A 55 -10.77 12.00 15.11
CA GLU A 55 -10.77 12.27 13.68
C GLU A 55 -10.04 11.16 12.90
N ARG A 56 -8.90 10.72 13.39
CA ARG A 56 -8.15 9.62 12.74
C ARG A 56 -8.93 8.32 12.80
N LEU A 57 -9.58 8.02 13.91
CA LEU A 57 -10.42 6.83 14.05
C LEU A 57 -11.61 6.87 13.09
N ARG A 58 -12.26 8.01 12.97
CA ARG A 58 -13.38 8.20 12.04
C ARG A 58 -12.93 7.92 10.61
N ARG A 59 -11.78 8.47 10.19
CA ARG A 59 -11.24 8.28 8.84
C ARG A 59 -10.87 6.81 8.60
N LEU A 60 -10.27 6.16 9.58
CA LEU A 60 -9.92 4.74 9.48
C LEU A 60 -11.20 3.88 9.33
N SER A 61 -12.23 4.17 10.10
CA SER A 61 -13.49 3.43 10.02
C SER A 61 -14.15 3.58 8.64
N LEU A 62 -14.14 4.80 8.10
CA LEU A 62 -14.66 5.05 6.75
C LEU A 62 -13.85 4.29 5.69
N LEU A 63 -12.53 4.29 5.83
CA LEU A 63 -11.65 3.56 4.91
C LEU A 63 -11.97 2.06 4.90
N GLN A 64 -12.13 1.47 6.07
CA GLN A 64 -12.45 0.05 6.20
C GLN A 64 -13.81 -0.31 5.64
N GLN A 65 -14.74 0.64 5.56
CA GLN A 65 -16.05 0.45 4.92
C GLN A 65 -15.98 0.49 3.39
N HIS A 66 -14.98 1.18 2.83
CA HIS A 66 -14.89 1.43 1.39
C HIS A 66 -13.85 0.56 0.68
N PHE A 67 -12.88 0.03 1.39
CA PHE A 67 -11.80 -0.74 0.78
C PHE A 67 -11.61 -2.07 1.49
N ASP A 68 -11.35 -3.12 0.69
CA ASP A 68 -10.89 -4.39 1.23
C ASP A 68 -9.43 -4.26 1.67
N ALA A 69 -9.13 -4.74 2.88
CA ALA A 69 -7.76 -4.83 3.36
C ALA A 69 -7.24 -6.23 3.05
N LEU A 70 -6.30 -6.32 2.12
CA LEU A 70 -5.72 -7.59 1.70
C LEU A 70 -4.71 -8.09 2.73
N PRO A 71 -4.81 -9.34 3.17
CA PRO A 71 -3.95 -9.86 4.23
C PRO A 71 -2.52 -10.08 3.76
N VAL A 72 -1.59 -10.10 4.73
CA VAL A 72 -0.23 -10.56 4.49
C VAL A 72 -0.25 -12.08 4.62
N ASP A 73 -0.58 -12.75 3.55
CA ASP A 73 -0.65 -14.20 3.46
C ASP A 73 0.67 -14.79 2.92
N GLU A 74 0.68 -16.09 2.63
CA GLU A 74 1.87 -16.75 2.12
C GLU A 74 2.30 -16.19 0.77
N ALA A 75 1.35 -15.88 -0.12
CA ALA A 75 1.68 -15.31 -1.42
C ALA A 75 2.36 -13.96 -1.27
N VAL A 76 1.88 -13.12 -0.37
CA VAL A 76 2.50 -11.82 -0.06
C VAL A 76 3.88 -12.03 0.55
N ALA A 77 4.04 -13.02 1.44
CA ALA A 77 5.33 -13.33 2.05
C ALA A 77 6.37 -13.73 1.00
N ILE A 78 5.99 -14.55 0.02
CA ILE A 78 6.87 -14.94 -1.08
C ILE A 78 7.24 -13.74 -1.93
N SER A 79 6.27 -12.91 -2.26
CA SER A 79 6.50 -11.64 -2.99
C SER A 79 7.46 -10.74 -2.23
N TYR A 80 7.28 -10.61 -0.90
CA TYR A 80 8.19 -9.83 -0.07
C TYR A 80 9.65 -10.29 -0.23
N GLY A 81 9.88 -11.60 -0.20
CA GLY A 81 11.23 -12.15 -0.37
C GLY A 81 11.86 -11.73 -1.69
N ARG A 82 11.09 -11.75 -2.77
CA ARG A 82 11.57 -11.33 -4.09
C ARG A 82 11.90 -9.84 -4.14
N LEU A 83 11.02 -9.01 -3.57
CA LEU A 83 11.21 -7.57 -3.57
C LEU A 83 12.38 -7.17 -2.67
N ALA A 84 12.52 -7.79 -1.51
CA ALA A 84 13.64 -7.54 -0.61
C ALA A 84 14.97 -7.92 -1.27
N ALA A 85 15.02 -9.03 -1.99
CA ALA A 85 16.20 -9.44 -2.74
C ALA A 85 16.56 -8.41 -3.81
N ALA A 86 15.58 -7.85 -4.52
CA ALA A 86 15.81 -6.81 -5.51
C ALA A 86 16.37 -5.53 -4.87
N VAL A 87 15.90 -5.17 -3.67
CA VAL A 87 16.43 -4.01 -2.94
C VAL A 87 17.89 -4.25 -2.54
N VAL A 88 18.22 -5.44 -2.05
CA VAL A 88 19.61 -5.80 -1.72
C VAL A 88 20.49 -5.68 -2.95
N ALA A 89 20.02 -6.13 -4.10
CA ALA A 89 20.79 -6.05 -5.37
C ALA A 89 21.11 -4.61 -5.77
N THR A 90 20.34 -3.62 -5.32
CA THR A 90 20.64 -2.20 -5.57
C THR A 90 21.56 -1.59 -4.51
N GLY A 91 22.04 -2.37 -3.55
CA GLY A 91 22.89 -1.90 -2.46
C GLY A 91 22.13 -1.28 -1.28
N ARG A 92 20.81 -1.37 -1.28
CA ARG A 92 19.97 -0.83 -0.21
C ARG A 92 19.66 -1.90 0.82
N GLN A 93 19.20 -1.46 2.01
CA GLN A 93 18.85 -2.37 3.11
C GLN A 93 17.33 -2.48 3.24
N PRO A 94 16.76 -3.69 3.07
CA PRO A 94 15.31 -3.89 3.19
C PRO A 94 14.74 -3.52 4.57
N ARG A 95 15.53 -3.66 5.63
CA ARG A 95 15.08 -3.40 7.01
C ARG A 95 14.51 -2.01 7.22
N ARG A 96 15.00 -1.02 6.49
CA ARG A 96 14.53 0.37 6.62
C ARG A 96 13.18 0.59 5.96
N ARG A 97 12.73 -0.36 5.14
CA ARG A 97 11.55 -0.22 4.30
C ARG A 97 10.60 -1.41 4.42
N VAL A 98 10.61 -2.10 5.58
CA VAL A 98 9.81 -3.33 5.74
C VAL A 98 8.33 -3.07 5.46
N MET A 99 7.76 -2.03 6.03
CA MET A 99 6.33 -1.73 5.85
C MET A 99 6.03 -1.37 4.39
N ASP A 100 6.85 -0.54 3.78
CA ASP A 100 6.71 -0.18 2.36
C ASP A 100 6.83 -1.41 1.47
N LEU A 101 7.80 -2.29 1.77
CA LEU A 101 7.99 -3.52 1.00
C LEU A 101 6.83 -4.50 1.16
N LEU A 102 6.20 -4.56 2.32
CA LEU A 102 5.02 -5.40 2.52
C LEU A 102 3.82 -4.86 1.75
N ILE A 103 3.65 -3.55 1.66
CA ILE A 103 2.62 -2.94 0.83
C ILE A 103 2.89 -3.24 -0.64
N ALA A 104 4.14 -3.05 -1.08
CA ALA A 104 4.55 -3.38 -2.45
C ALA A 104 4.39 -4.88 -2.75
N ALA A 105 4.70 -5.74 -1.79
CA ALA A 105 4.53 -7.20 -1.93
C ALA A 105 3.06 -7.57 -2.10
N THR A 106 2.15 -6.85 -1.44
CA THR A 106 0.72 -7.05 -1.62
C THR A 106 0.33 -6.74 -3.07
N ALA A 107 0.82 -5.64 -3.61
CA ALA A 107 0.58 -5.30 -5.02
C ALA A 107 1.16 -6.37 -5.95
N HIS A 108 2.39 -6.79 -5.71
CA HIS A 108 3.06 -7.81 -6.54
C HIS A 108 2.31 -9.14 -6.52
N ALA A 109 1.90 -9.60 -5.35
CA ALA A 109 1.19 -10.87 -5.20
C ALA A 109 -0.16 -10.87 -5.93
N HIS A 110 -0.82 -9.72 -6.00
CA HIS A 110 -2.12 -9.59 -6.64
C HIS A 110 -2.05 -9.10 -8.10
N GLY A 111 -0.84 -8.96 -8.65
CA GLY A 111 -0.67 -8.46 -10.01
C GLY A 111 -1.22 -7.05 -10.19
N ALA A 112 -1.13 -6.22 -9.15
CA ALA A 112 -1.70 -4.88 -9.11
C ALA A 112 -0.62 -3.81 -9.26
N ARG A 113 -1.01 -2.63 -9.78
CA ARG A 113 -0.13 -1.47 -9.72
C ARG A 113 -0.19 -0.87 -8.32
N LEU A 114 0.84 -0.12 -7.97
CA LEU A 114 0.95 0.55 -6.69
C LEU A 114 0.90 2.06 -6.90
N TYR A 115 -0.08 2.72 -6.30
CA TYR A 115 -0.16 4.19 -6.29
C TYR A 115 0.46 4.71 -5.01
N THR A 116 1.35 5.69 -5.14
CA THR A 116 2.06 6.29 -4.00
C THR A 116 2.34 7.76 -4.22
N ARG A 117 2.45 8.53 -3.13
CA ARG A 117 2.95 9.90 -3.14
C ARG A 117 4.48 9.95 -3.09
N ASN A 118 5.12 8.82 -2.74
CA ASN A 118 6.56 8.75 -2.49
C ASN A 118 7.19 7.64 -3.33
N PRO A 119 7.26 7.79 -4.67
CA PRO A 119 7.79 6.73 -5.53
C PRO A 119 9.23 6.36 -5.22
N ASP A 120 10.04 7.29 -4.67
CA ASP A 120 11.43 7.02 -4.29
C ASP A 120 11.55 5.96 -3.20
N ASP A 121 10.50 5.79 -2.37
CA ASP A 121 10.49 4.75 -1.33
C ASP A 121 10.47 3.35 -1.92
N PHE A 122 10.12 3.23 -3.20
CA PHE A 122 10.02 1.96 -3.92
C PHE A 122 11.07 1.83 -5.01
N ALA A 123 12.13 2.62 -4.94
CA ALA A 123 13.21 2.56 -5.92
C ALA A 123 13.85 1.17 -5.93
N GLY A 124 14.14 0.66 -7.12
CA GLY A 124 14.67 -0.69 -7.33
C GLY A 124 13.59 -1.73 -7.62
N LEU A 125 12.31 -1.38 -7.53
CA LEU A 125 11.19 -2.30 -7.74
C LEU A 125 10.47 -2.10 -9.08
N GLU A 126 10.93 -1.16 -9.90
CA GLU A 126 10.23 -0.70 -11.10
C GLU A 126 10.04 -1.81 -12.14
N ASN A 127 10.93 -2.82 -12.14
CA ASN A 127 10.84 -3.95 -13.05
C ASN A 127 9.91 -5.07 -12.54
N LEU A 128 9.47 -4.98 -11.29
CA LEU A 128 8.66 -6.01 -10.64
C LEU A 128 7.22 -5.57 -10.42
N ILE A 129 7.00 -4.27 -10.21
CA ILE A 129 5.67 -3.69 -10.03
C ILE A 129 5.58 -2.39 -10.82
N GLU A 130 4.39 -2.10 -11.32
CA GLU A 130 4.12 -0.77 -11.89
C GLU A 130 3.84 0.19 -10.74
N ILE A 131 4.71 1.18 -10.58
CA ILE A 131 4.62 2.20 -9.53
C ILE A 131 4.10 3.49 -10.16
N CYS A 132 3.00 4.00 -9.64
CA CYS A 132 2.33 5.19 -10.16
C CYS A 132 2.36 6.29 -9.11
N ALA A 133 3.03 7.39 -9.42
CA ALA A 133 3.05 8.57 -8.56
C ALA A 133 1.74 9.36 -8.69
N VAL A 134 1.22 9.84 -7.58
CA VAL A 134 0.01 10.66 -7.53
C VAL A 134 0.18 11.92 -6.69
#